data_e73528a91c0dd313fe36ee7e497a9b2c
#
_entry.id   e73528a91c0dd313fe36ee7e497a9b2c
#
_cell.length_a   1.000
_cell.length_b   1.000
_cell.length_c   1.000
_cell.angle_alpha   90.00
_cell.angle_beta   90.00
_cell.angle_gamma   90.00
#
_symmetry.space_group_name_H-M   'P 1'
#
loop_
_entity.id
_entity.type
_entity.pdbx_description
1 polymer ?
#
loop_
_entity_poly.entity_id
_entity_poly.type
_entity_poly.pdbx_seq_one_letter_code
_entity_poly.pdbx_strand_id
1 'polypeptide(L)'
;MFEILVIDDDRSIQMFLKRMLEKQGYEVITASTGEEGILRTLDSPPALIICDWIMPGLSGIEVCDRIKKDPKLSTTFFILLTSLDSVADRVKGLDAGADDFITKPIEQNELQARVRAGLRLHQLSQDLHTQKLLLETELAEATEYVKSLLPLPVKKPLNINFQFLPSRQLGGDCFDYNWLDPDSIAIYLLDTAGHGLKATLPAISVLNLLRSRALKDLNYYQPSEVLAALNNTFQMNYQNDKYFTIWYGVYNRVSRQLTYASAGHPPSIMLSGSSPTNTEVKRLKTPGMPVGMFPEAKYVDASCYVEKSSTLYIFSDGAYEITQSDGTLWSLESFIQILISLQYSVDNQLDYILNYLIDLNSKENFEDDLSILQVKFD
;
A
#
# COMPACT_ATOMS: atom_id res chain seq x y z
N MET A 1 -7.70 -32.97 -13.94
CA MET A 1 -6.65 -33.80 -14.56
C MET A 1 -5.61 -32.84 -15.08
N PHE A 2 -4.32 -33.13 -14.93
CA PHE A 2 -3.28 -32.23 -15.44
C PHE A 2 -3.08 -32.47 -16.95
N GLU A 3 -3.02 -31.40 -17.72
CA GLU A 3 -2.64 -31.41 -19.12
C GLU A 3 -1.14 -31.21 -19.25
N ILE A 4 -0.50 -32.05 -20.07
CA ILE A 4 0.92 -32.00 -20.39
C ILE A 4 1.08 -31.81 -21.90
N LEU A 5 1.87 -30.80 -22.30
CA LEU A 5 2.22 -30.57 -23.70
C LEU A 5 3.61 -31.17 -23.99
N VAL A 6 3.71 -32.00 -25.02
CA VAL A 6 4.97 -32.54 -25.52
C VAL A 6 5.28 -31.87 -26.86
N ILE A 7 6.42 -31.22 -26.98
CA ILE A 7 6.92 -30.56 -28.20
C ILE A 7 8.21 -31.25 -28.64
N ASP A 8 8.16 -31.94 -29.75
CA ASP A 8 9.31 -32.67 -30.34
C ASP A 8 9.02 -32.86 -31.82
N ASP A 9 10.01 -32.74 -32.71
CA ASP A 9 9.83 -32.95 -34.15
C ASP A 9 9.84 -34.43 -34.53
N ASP A 10 10.34 -35.32 -33.65
CA ASP A 10 10.28 -36.78 -33.84
C ASP A 10 8.94 -37.34 -33.32
N ARG A 11 8.09 -37.78 -34.27
CA ARG A 11 6.83 -38.46 -33.97
C ARG A 11 6.97 -39.73 -33.11
N SER A 12 8.09 -40.41 -33.17
CA SER A 12 8.31 -41.61 -32.36
C SER A 12 8.47 -41.25 -30.90
N ILE A 13 9.18 -40.16 -30.60
CA ILE A 13 9.35 -39.61 -29.25
C ILE A 13 8.03 -39.08 -28.72
N GLN A 14 7.31 -38.32 -29.52
CA GLN A 14 5.96 -37.83 -29.14
C GLN A 14 5.04 -39.00 -28.75
N MET A 15 4.95 -40.02 -29.58
CA MET A 15 4.09 -41.20 -29.31
C MET A 15 4.55 -41.98 -28.07
N PHE A 16 5.84 -42.12 -27.88
CA PHE A 16 6.41 -42.79 -26.70
C PHE A 16 6.05 -42.02 -25.41
N LEU A 17 6.33 -40.75 -25.38
CA LEU A 17 6.02 -39.86 -24.22
C LEU A 17 4.52 -39.81 -23.94
N LYS A 18 3.72 -39.60 -24.97
CA LYS A 18 2.26 -39.59 -24.87
C LYS A 18 1.71 -40.84 -24.22
N ARG A 19 2.04 -42.01 -24.77
CA ARG A 19 1.57 -43.31 -24.23
C ARG A 19 2.00 -43.54 -22.78
N MET A 20 3.19 -43.12 -22.44
CA MET A 20 3.77 -43.33 -21.12
C MET A 20 3.06 -42.42 -20.08
N LEU A 21 2.81 -41.18 -20.43
CA LEU A 21 2.18 -40.22 -19.53
C LEU A 21 0.66 -40.46 -19.42
N GLU A 22 -0.02 -40.82 -20.51
CA GLU A 22 -1.44 -41.22 -20.50
C GLU A 22 -1.70 -42.43 -19.60
N LYS A 23 -0.78 -43.41 -19.56
CA LYS A 23 -0.85 -44.56 -18.62
C LYS A 23 -0.81 -44.16 -17.16
N GLN A 24 -0.31 -42.96 -16.85
CA GLN A 24 -0.28 -42.39 -15.48
C GLN A 24 -1.51 -41.52 -15.18
N GLY A 25 -2.43 -41.41 -16.14
CA GLY A 25 -3.66 -40.64 -15.96
C GLY A 25 -3.53 -39.16 -16.29
N TYR A 26 -2.50 -38.72 -17.02
CA TYR A 26 -2.39 -37.36 -17.51
C TYR A 26 -3.05 -37.20 -18.86
N GLU A 27 -3.55 -36.01 -19.16
CA GLU A 27 -4.00 -35.61 -20.49
C GLU A 27 -2.77 -35.11 -21.28
N VAL A 28 -2.53 -35.65 -22.49
CA VAL A 28 -1.31 -35.32 -23.22
C VAL A 28 -1.62 -34.84 -24.63
N ILE A 29 -1.26 -33.62 -24.89
CA ILE A 29 -1.28 -33.00 -26.22
C ILE A 29 0.15 -32.97 -26.78
N THR A 30 0.28 -33.01 -28.13
CA THR A 30 1.57 -33.00 -28.78
C THR A 30 1.66 -31.92 -29.83
N ALA A 31 2.83 -31.34 -30.01
CA ALA A 31 3.14 -30.39 -31.08
C ALA A 31 4.43 -30.81 -31.78
N SER A 32 4.50 -30.60 -33.08
CA SER A 32 5.65 -31.03 -33.91
C SER A 32 6.64 -29.89 -34.17
N THR A 33 6.35 -28.66 -33.75
CA THR A 33 7.23 -27.49 -33.87
C THR A 33 7.09 -26.59 -32.65
N GLY A 34 8.10 -25.75 -32.41
CA GLY A 34 8.05 -24.77 -31.33
C GLY A 34 6.92 -23.76 -31.49
N GLU A 35 6.65 -23.33 -32.73
CA GLU A 35 5.54 -22.41 -33.04
C GLU A 35 4.17 -23.01 -32.72
N GLU A 36 3.94 -24.28 -33.14
CA GLU A 36 2.72 -25.01 -32.79
C GLU A 36 2.58 -25.16 -31.28
N GLY A 37 3.69 -25.49 -30.58
CA GLY A 37 3.72 -25.60 -29.13
C GLY A 37 3.29 -24.33 -28.43
N ILE A 38 3.81 -23.17 -28.84
CA ILE A 38 3.43 -21.87 -28.30
C ILE A 38 1.95 -21.58 -28.54
N LEU A 39 1.44 -21.81 -29.75
CA LEU A 39 0.04 -21.58 -30.09
C LEU A 39 -0.90 -22.43 -29.20
N ARG A 40 -0.57 -23.72 -29.01
CA ARG A 40 -1.36 -24.60 -28.14
C ARG A 40 -1.32 -24.17 -26.68
N THR A 41 -0.15 -23.71 -26.19
CA THR A 41 0.01 -23.20 -24.83
C THR A 41 -0.82 -21.93 -24.58
N LEU A 42 -0.95 -21.07 -25.59
CA LEU A 42 -1.77 -19.85 -25.49
C LEU A 42 -3.28 -20.17 -25.53
N ASP A 43 -3.69 -21.18 -26.28
CA ASP A 43 -5.09 -21.62 -26.39
C ASP A 43 -5.55 -22.36 -25.13
N SER A 44 -4.74 -23.31 -24.64
CA SER A 44 -4.97 -24.05 -23.39
C SER A 44 -3.66 -24.16 -22.60
N PRO A 45 -3.46 -23.35 -21.53
CA PRO A 45 -2.24 -23.37 -20.74
C PRO A 45 -2.01 -24.72 -20.04
N PRO A 46 -1.01 -25.53 -20.44
CA PRO A 46 -0.75 -26.81 -19.81
C PRO A 46 -0.08 -26.64 -18.45
N ALA A 47 -0.24 -27.63 -17.57
CA ALA A 47 0.43 -27.64 -16.27
C ALA A 47 1.96 -27.88 -16.42
N LEU A 48 2.35 -28.64 -17.46
CA LEU A 48 3.74 -29.00 -17.71
C LEU A 48 4.00 -29.10 -19.21
N ILE A 49 5.15 -28.60 -19.64
CA ILE A 49 5.67 -28.75 -21.01
C ILE A 49 6.93 -29.60 -20.98
N ILE A 50 6.99 -30.54 -21.89
CA ILE A 50 8.21 -31.31 -22.21
C ILE A 50 8.62 -30.95 -23.64
N CYS A 51 9.71 -30.22 -23.81
CA CYS A 51 10.12 -29.70 -25.12
C CYS A 51 11.51 -30.19 -25.52
N ASP A 52 11.66 -30.67 -26.75
CA ASP A 52 12.99 -30.94 -27.27
C ASP A 52 13.79 -29.65 -27.40
N TRP A 53 15.07 -29.76 -27.09
CA TRP A 53 16.01 -28.64 -27.18
C TRP A 53 16.29 -28.21 -28.63
N ILE A 54 16.50 -29.20 -29.52
CA ILE A 54 16.92 -28.98 -30.90
C ILE A 54 15.78 -29.39 -31.83
N MET A 55 15.12 -28.39 -32.40
CA MET A 55 14.04 -28.57 -33.37
C MET A 55 14.22 -27.65 -34.57
N PRO A 56 13.69 -28.01 -35.75
CA PRO A 56 13.63 -27.07 -36.87
C PRO A 56 12.75 -25.85 -36.52
N GLY A 57 13.18 -24.66 -36.93
CA GLY A 57 12.48 -23.41 -36.60
C GLY A 57 12.88 -22.89 -35.22
N LEU A 58 11.91 -22.72 -34.31
CA LEU A 58 12.19 -22.31 -32.94
C LEU A 58 12.77 -23.46 -32.11
N SER A 59 13.92 -23.21 -31.50
CA SER A 59 14.54 -24.13 -30.53
C SER A 59 13.73 -24.20 -29.22
N GLY A 60 13.89 -25.29 -28.46
CA GLY A 60 13.24 -25.43 -27.14
C GLY A 60 13.58 -24.35 -26.15
N ILE A 61 14.79 -23.74 -26.23
CA ILE A 61 15.18 -22.58 -25.41
C ILE A 61 14.34 -21.35 -25.77
N GLU A 62 14.16 -21.06 -27.06
CA GLU A 62 13.38 -19.91 -27.52
C GLU A 62 11.90 -20.09 -27.19
N VAL A 63 11.39 -21.31 -27.24
CA VAL A 63 10.03 -21.63 -26.79
C VAL A 63 9.90 -21.37 -25.28
N CYS A 64 10.85 -21.85 -24.49
CA CYS A 64 10.88 -21.66 -23.04
C CYS A 64 10.89 -20.17 -22.67
N ASP A 65 11.82 -19.40 -23.24
CA ASP A 65 11.96 -17.97 -22.97
C ASP A 65 10.66 -17.18 -23.27
N ARG A 66 9.98 -17.51 -24.39
CA ARG A 66 8.70 -16.87 -24.75
C ARG A 66 7.58 -17.23 -23.79
N ILE A 67 7.47 -18.48 -23.38
CA ILE A 67 6.44 -18.95 -22.44
C ILE A 67 6.67 -18.35 -21.04
N LYS A 68 7.92 -18.36 -20.55
CA LYS A 68 8.24 -17.86 -19.20
C LYS A 68 8.13 -16.34 -19.06
N LYS A 69 8.23 -15.61 -20.15
CA LYS A 69 8.00 -14.15 -20.18
C LYS A 69 6.52 -13.75 -20.15
N ASP A 70 5.61 -14.66 -20.47
CA ASP A 70 4.18 -14.39 -20.35
C ASP A 70 3.71 -14.59 -18.89
N PRO A 71 3.19 -13.56 -18.21
CA PRO A 71 2.74 -13.66 -16.81
C PRO A 71 1.68 -14.76 -16.59
N LYS A 72 0.82 -15.03 -17.58
CA LYS A 72 -0.21 -16.06 -17.50
C LYS A 72 0.31 -17.48 -17.62
N LEU A 73 1.48 -17.65 -18.23
CA LEU A 73 2.11 -18.94 -18.50
C LEU A 73 3.32 -19.21 -17.60
N SER A 74 3.74 -18.23 -16.83
CA SER A 74 4.96 -18.27 -16.01
C SER A 74 4.98 -19.41 -14.98
N THR A 75 3.81 -19.90 -14.56
CA THR A 75 3.65 -21.01 -13.62
C THR A 75 3.69 -22.40 -14.30
N THR A 76 3.62 -22.47 -15.64
CA THR A 76 3.76 -23.72 -16.38
C THR A 76 5.16 -24.31 -16.16
N PHE A 77 5.24 -25.55 -15.69
CA PHE A 77 6.54 -26.20 -15.46
C PHE A 77 7.15 -26.65 -16.79
N PHE A 78 8.40 -26.27 -17.04
CA PHE A 78 9.05 -26.48 -18.33
C PHE A 78 10.26 -27.43 -18.21
N ILE A 79 10.19 -28.59 -18.87
CA ILE A 79 11.28 -29.58 -18.95
C ILE A 79 11.87 -29.57 -20.35
N LEU A 80 13.17 -29.34 -20.47
CA LEU A 80 13.91 -29.50 -21.72
C LEU A 80 14.40 -30.92 -21.89
N LEU A 81 14.18 -31.51 -23.08
CA LEU A 81 14.83 -32.75 -23.49
C LEU A 81 16.13 -32.42 -24.24
N THR A 82 17.23 -32.98 -23.85
CA THR A 82 18.53 -32.65 -24.44
C THR A 82 19.41 -33.89 -24.70
N SER A 83 20.12 -33.90 -25.80
CA SER A 83 21.24 -34.78 -26.04
C SER A 83 22.60 -34.17 -25.69
N LEU A 84 22.59 -32.93 -25.17
CA LEU A 84 23.79 -32.15 -24.84
C LEU A 84 24.17 -32.39 -23.37
N ASP A 85 25.38 -32.88 -23.14
CA ASP A 85 25.88 -33.19 -21.78
C ASP A 85 26.74 -32.11 -21.18
N SER A 86 26.98 -31.00 -21.91
CA SER A 86 27.86 -29.94 -21.41
C SER A 86 27.19 -29.11 -20.28
N VAL A 87 27.98 -28.74 -19.28
CA VAL A 87 27.53 -27.83 -18.19
C VAL A 87 27.09 -26.50 -18.76
N ALA A 88 27.73 -26.00 -19.79
CA ALA A 88 27.43 -24.75 -20.44
C ALA A 88 26.01 -24.74 -21.06
N ASP A 89 25.57 -25.81 -21.64
CA ASP A 89 24.23 -25.91 -22.22
C ASP A 89 23.16 -26.00 -21.13
N ARG A 90 23.42 -26.75 -20.07
CA ARG A 90 22.49 -26.77 -18.90
C ARG A 90 22.27 -25.38 -18.30
N VAL A 91 23.33 -24.59 -18.15
CA VAL A 91 23.23 -23.20 -17.67
C VAL A 91 22.38 -22.35 -18.61
N LYS A 92 22.58 -22.46 -19.94
CA LYS A 92 21.75 -21.74 -20.92
C LYS A 92 20.25 -22.07 -20.81
N GLY A 93 19.93 -23.37 -20.61
CA GLY A 93 18.54 -23.79 -20.46
C GLY A 93 17.89 -23.22 -19.20
N LEU A 94 18.61 -23.22 -18.07
CA LEU A 94 18.14 -22.65 -16.81
C LEU A 94 18.02 -21.11 -16.89
N ASP A 95 18.97 -20.44 -17.51
CA ASP A 95 18.94 -18.99 -17.71
C ASP A 95 17.77 -18.55 -18.63
N ALA A 96 17.34 -19.42 -19.55
CA ALA A 96 16.14 -19.22 -20.36
C ALA A 96 14.83 -19.46 -19.58
N GLY A 97 14.91 -19.90 -18.32
CA GLY A 97 13.78 -20.13 -17.44
C GLY A 97 13.25 -21.56 -17.41
N ALA A 98 13.94 -22.54 -18.01
CA ALA A 98 13.54 -23.94 -17.87
C ALA A 98 13.66 -24.39 -16.40
N ASP A 99 12.65 -25.11 -15.92
CA ASP A 99 12.61 -25.56 -14.53
C ASP A 99 13.40 -26.86 -14.32
N ASP A 100 13.53 -27.68 -15.37
CA ASP A 100 14.28 -28.93 -15.32
C ASP A 100 14.72 -29.37 -16.74
N PHE A 101 15.56 -30.39 -16.81
CA PHE A 101 15.97 -31.00 -18.07
C PHE A 101 16.14 -32.51 -17.92
N ILE A 102 15.99 -33.24 -19.02
CA ILE A 102 16.17 -34.70 -19.12
C ILE A 102 17.07 -34.99 -20.29
N THR A 103 18.09 -35.80 -20.08
CA THR A 103 19.01 -36.22 -21.14
C THR A 103 18.43 -37.38 -21.96
N LYS A 104 18.63 -37.35 -23.28
CA LYS A 104 18.34 -38.47 -24.18
C LYS A 104 19.54 -39.48 -24.13
N PRO A 105 19.32 -40.80 -24.01
CA PRO A 105 18.04 -41.51 -24.08
C PRO A 105 17.18 -41.34 -22.81
N ILE A 106 15.88 -41.17 -23.01
CA ILE A 106 14.93 -40.89 -21.94
C ILE A 106 14.68 -42.15 -21.10
N GLU A 107 15.04 -42.07 -19.81
CA GLU A 107 14.76 -43.15 -18.87
C GLU A 107 13.32 -42.96 -18.30
N GLN A 108 12.53 -44.04 -18.37
CA GLN A 108 11.10 -43.97 -17.98
C GLN A 108 10.93 -43.54 -16.51
N ASN A 109 11.69 -44.10 -15.59
CA ASN A 109 11.57 -43.83 -14.17
C ASN A 109 11.99 -42.38 -13.82
N GLU A 110 13.04 -41.87 -14.47
CA GLU A 110 13.52 -40.54 -14.32
C GLU A 110 12.46 -39.50 -14.78
N LEU A 111 11.94 -39.69 -16.01
CA LEU A 111 10.91 -38.81 -16.55
C LEU A 111 9.68 -38.79 -15.64
N GLN A 112 9.19 -39.95 -15.21
CA GLN A 112 8.04 -40.03 -14.30
C GLN A 112 8.27 -39.30 -12.97
N ALA A 113 9.46 -39.42 -12.40
CA ALA A 113 9.80 -38.72 -11.16
C ALA A 113 9.82 -37.19 -11.34
N ARG A 114 10.44 -36.72 -12.44
CA ARG A 114 10.51 -35.28 -12.75
C ARG A 114 9.15 -34.69 -13.09
N VAL A 115 8.33 -35.41 -13.88
CA VAL A 115 6.95 -34.95 -14.18
C VAL A 115 6.14 -34.84 -12.89
N ARG A 116 6.16 -35.85 -12.00
CA ARG A 116 5.44 -35.72 -10.71
C ARG A 116 5.95 -34.57 -9.86
N ALA A 117 7.27 -34.34 -9.83
CA ALA A 117 7.85 -33.20 -9.10
C ALA A 117 7.42 -31.88 -9.71
N GLY A 118 7.48 -31.76 -11.05
CA GLY A 118 7.08 -30.56 -11.78
C GLY A 118 5.61 -30.21 -11.61
N LEU A 119 4.72 -31.20 -11.74
CA LEU A 119 3.28 -30.97 -11.53
C LEU A 119 2.96 -30.55 -10.10
N ARG A 120 3.68 -31.06 -9.09
CA ARG A 120 3.53 -30.61 -7.70
C ARG A 120 3.99 -29.16 -7.53
N LEU A 121 5.10 -28.76 -8.17
CA LEU A 121 5.59 -27.37 -8.13
C LEU A 121 4.64 -26.43 -8.86
N HIS A 122 4.13 -26.83 -10.03
CA HIS A 122 3.10 -26.08 -10.74
C HIS A 122 1.86 -25.85 -9.85
N GLN A 123 1.34 -26.90 -9.21
CA GLN A 123 0.17 -26.78 -8.33
C GLN A 123 0.43 -25.82 -7.16
N LEU A 124 1.59 -25.94 -6.49
CA LEU A 124 1.95 -25.04 -5.40
C LEU A 124 2.07 -23.57 -5.87
N SER A 125 2.63 -23.36 -7.06
CA SER A 125 2.74 -22.03 -7.66
C SER A 125 1.36 -21.43 -7.98
N GLN A 126 0.45 -22.24 -8.54
CA GLN A 126 -0.93 -21.84 -8.82
C GLN A 126 -1.71 -21.51 -7.53
N ASP A 127 -1.57 -22.37 -6.50
CA ASP A 127 -2.22 -22.16 -5.21
C ASP A 127 -1.73 -20.87 -4.56
N LEU A 128 -0.42 -20.62 -4.59
CA LEU A 128 0.19 -19.39 -4.06
C LEU A 128 -0.31 -18.15 -4.82
N HIS A 129 -0.36 -18.23 -6.15
CA HIS A 129 -0.87 -17.13 -6.98
C HIS A 129 -2.33 -16.80 -6.67
N THR A 130 -3.16 -17.84 -6.57
CA THR A 130 -4.58 -17.70 -6.24
C THR A 130 -4.77 -17.09 -4.84
N GLN A 131 -4.02 -17.58 -3.84
CA GLN A 131 -4.08 -17.03 -2.48
C GLN A 131 -3.61 -15.57 -2.43
N LYS A 132 -2.55 -15.23 -3.17
CA LYS A 132 -2.08 -13.85 -3.28
C LYS A 132 -3.16 -12.93 -3.83
N LEU A 133 -3.79 -13.29 -4.95
CA LEU A 133 -4.88 -12.51 -5.56
C LEU A 133 -6.07 -12.35 -4.61
N LEU A 134 -6.44 -13.41 -3.88
CA LEU A 134 -7.52 -13.33 -2.90
C LEU A 134 -7.19 -12.34 -1.78
N LEU A 135 -5.99 -12.43 -1.21
CA LEU A 135 -5.53 -11.51 -0.16
C LEU A 135 -5.46 -10.06 -0.65
N GLU A 136 -4.99 -9.83 -1.88
CA GLU A 136 -4.97 -8.50 -2.48
C GLU A 136 -6.39 -7.93 -2.65
N THR A 137 -7.35 -8.77 -3.04
CA THR A 137 -8.76 -8.37 -3.18
C THR A 137 -9.38 -8.04 -1.82
N GLU A 138 -9.22 -8.91 -0.82
CA GLU A 138 -9.73 -8.67 0.55
C GLU A 138 -9.14 -7.39 1.16
N LEU A 139 -7.85 -7.15 0.92
CA LEU A 139 -7.19 -5.95 1.41
C LEU A 139 -7.66 -4.68 0.69
N ALA A 140 -7.95 -4.76 -0.61
CA ALA A 140 -8.53 -3.65 -1.38
C ALA A 140 -9.95 -3.31 -0.87
N GLU A 141 -10.80 -4.31 -0.60
CA GLU A 141 -12.13 -4.11 -0.02
C GLU A 141 -12.04 -3.44 1.37
N ALA A 142 -11.11 -3.90 2.23
CA ALA A 142 -10.86 -3.29 3.53
C ALA A 142 -10.42 -1.83 3.40
N THR A 143 -9.57 -1.53 2.41
CA THR A 143 -9.09 -0.18 2.13
C THR A 143 -10.24 0.75 1.73
N GLU A 144 -11.11 0.32 0.83
CA GLU A 144 -12.29 1.10 0.43
C GLU A 144 -13.26 1.34 1.61
N TYR A 145 -13.44 0.33 2.47
CA TYR A 145 -14.22 0.52 3.70
C TYR A 145 -13.61 1.58 4.61
N VAL A 146 -12.30 1.52 4.88
CA VAL A 146 -11.60 2.52 5.71
C VAL A 146 -11.71 3.92 5.13
N LYS A 147 -11.50 4.07 3.82
CA LYS A 147 -11.68 5.36 3.14
C LYS A 147 -13.11 5.90 3.28
N SER A 148 -14.11 5.02 3.26
CA SER A 148 -15.52 5.43 3.45
C SER A 148 -15.82 5.95 4.85
N LEU A 149 -14.98 5.65 5.84
CA LEU A 149 -15.11 6.18 7.19
C LEU A 149 -14.55 7.59 7.34
N LEU A 150 -13.69 8.05 6.45
CA LEU A 150 -13.17 9.41 6.48
C LEU A 150 -14.29 10.41 6.18
N PRO A 151 -14.23 11.64 6.75
CA PRO A 151 -15.25 12.64 6.52
C PRO A 151 -15.26 13.11 5.06
N LEU A 152 -16.36 13.68 4.61
CA LEU A 152 -16.44 14.30 3.29
C LEU A 152 -16.07 15.79 3.37
N PRO A 153 -15.43 16.37 2.35
CA PRO A 153 -15.15 17.80 2.32
C PRO A 153 -16.42 18.65 2.55
N VAL A 154 -16.32 19.73 3.33
CA VAL A 154 -17.42 20.62 3.68
C VAL A 154 -17.10 22.06 3.25
N LYS A 155 -18.07 22.73 2.63
CA LYS A 155 -17.91 24.12 2.16
C LYS A 155 -18.51 25.17 3.11
N LYS A 156 -19.51 24.79 3.90
CA LYS A 156 -20.22 25.72 4.85
C LYS A 156 -20.64 24.95 6.10
N PRO A 157 -20.62 25.56 7.28
CA PRO A 157 -20.26 26.94 7.59
C PRO A 157 -18.75 27.23 7.66
N LEU A 158 -17.90 26.20 7.61
CA LEU A 158 -16.46 26.31 7.44
C LEU A 158 -16.07 25.57 6.15
N ASN A 159 -15.03 26.02 5.47
CA ASN A 159 -14.52 25.34 4.30
C ASN A 159 -13.39 24.39 4.76
N ILE A 160 -13.69 23.09 4.80
CA ILE A 160 -12.75 22.04 5.21
C ILE A 160 -12.52 21.11 4.04
N ASN A 161 -11.27 21.02 3.62
CA ASN A 161 -10.79 20.09 2.59
C ASN A 161 -9.62 19.29 3.13
N PHE A 162 -9.31 18.16 2.48
CA PHE A 162 -8.18 17.32 2.86
C PHE A 162 -7.58 16.61 1.65
N GLN A 163 -6.34 16.15 1.84
CA GLN A 163 -5.68 15.15 1.01
C GLN A 163 -5.21 14.01 1.92
N PHE A 164 -5.44 12.79 1.46
CA PHE A 164 -5.04 11.57 2.14
C PHE A 164 -4.46 10.58 1.15
N LEU A 165 -3.21 10.22 1.33
CA LEU A 165 -2.49 9.25 0.53
C LEU A 165 -1.77 8.27 1.46
N PRO A 166 -2.28 7.05 1.62
CA PRO A 166 -1.63 6.05 2.46
C PRO A 166 -0.33 5.57 1.79
N SER A 167 0.70 5.33 2.58
CA SER A 167 2.01 4.81 2.15
C SER A 167 1.92 3.39 1.60
N ARG A 168 0.92 2.65 2.07
CA ARG A 168 0.52 1.32 1.61
C ARG A 168 -0.99 1.30 1.38
N GLN A 169 -1.54 0.13 1.12
CA GLN A 169 -2.98 -0.03 0.94
C GLN A 169 -3.79 0.47 2.14
N LEU A 170 -3.27 0.28 3.39
CA LEU A 170 -3.90 0.73 4.63
C LEU A 170 -2.91 1.55 5.44
N GLY A 171 -3.29 2.77 5.81
CA GLY A 171 -2.52 3.71 6.61
C GLY A 171 -2.87 3.67 8.09
N GLY A 172 -1.98 4.25 8.92
CA GLY A 172 -2.20 4.53 10.34
C GLY A 172 -2.83 5.88 10.61
N ASP A 173 -2.81 6.77 9.63
CA ASP A 173 -3.40 8.10 9.71
C ASP A 173 -4.93 8.05 9.70
N CYS A 174 -5.53 8.88 10.53
CA CYS A 174 -6.97 9.09 10.55
C CYS A 174 -7.30 10.51 10.99
N PHE A 175 -8.35 11.09 10.45
CA PHE A 175 -8.80 12.44 10.80
C PHE A 175 -10.31 12.54 10.71
N ASP A 176 -10.86 13.52 11.46
CA ASP A 176 -12.27 13.83 11.37
C ASP A 176 -12.55 15.26 11.89
N TYR A 177 -13.76 15.71 11.66
CA TYR A 177 -14.31 16.93 12.24
C TYR A 177 -15.79 16.75 12.53
N ASN A 178 -16.19 17.15 13.73
CA ASN A 178 -17.54 16.95 14.23
C ASN A 178 -18.05 18.20 14.95
N TRP A 179 -19.26 18.63 14.63
CA TRP A 179 -19.93 19.70 15.38
C TRP A 179 -20.29 19.17 16.78
N LEU A 180 -19.73 19.81 17.81
CA LEU A 180 -20.06 19.52 19.20
C LEU A 180 -21.41 20.15 19.57
N ASP A 181 -21.66 21.35 19.06
CA ASP A 181 -22.89 22.12 19.12
C ASP A 181 -23.00 23.01 17.85
N PRO A 182 -24.06 23.84 17.66
CA PRO A 182 -24.18 24.69 16.47
C PRO A 182 -23.03 25.68 16.25
N ASP A 183 -22.27 26.02 17.29
CA ASP A 183 -21.23 27.05 17.23
C ASP A 183 -19.81 26.51 17.39
N SER A 184 -19.64 25.27 17.86
CA SER A 184 -18.35 24.68 18.19
C SER A 184 -18.09 23.39 17.39
N ILE A 185 -16.94 23.32 16.72
CA ILE A 185 -16.50 22.16 15.96
C ILE A 185 -15.20 21.61 16.52
N ALA A 186 -15.15 20.30 16.74
CA ALA A 186 -13.93 19.58 17.02
C ALA A 186 -13.28 19.12 15.70
N ILE A 187 -11.97 19.26 15.59
CA ILE A 187 -11.16 18.89 14.42
C ILE A 187 -9.93 18.15 14.96
N TYR A 188 -9.61 16.98 14.40
CA TYR A 188 -8.45 16.24 14.83
C TYR A 188 -7.83 15.43 13.70
N LEU A 189 -6.54 15.19 13.84
CA LEU A 189 -5.76 14.27 13.04
C LEU A 189 -4.89 13.45 13.99
N LEU A 190 -4.89 12.15 13.78
CA LEU A 190 -4.06 11.20 14.50
C LEU A 190 -3.23 10.39 13.52
N ASP A 191 -2.05 10.00 13.98
CA ASP A 191 -1.13 9.14 13.25
C ASP A 191 -0.67 8.02 14.20
N THR A 192 -0.94 6.77 13.79
CA THR A 192 -0.64 5.57 14.59
C THR A 192 0.68 4.96 14.16
N ALA A 193 1.58 4.75 15.10
CA ALA A 193 2.91 4.19 14.85
C ALA A 193 2.89 2.91 14.00
N GLY A 194 3.52 2.97 12.80
CA GLY A 194 3.63 1.92 11.82
C GLY A 194 2.51 1.94 10.78
N HIS A 195 2.37 0.88 10.00
CA HIS A 195 1.49 0.82 8.83
C HIS A 195 0.66 -0.48 8.77
N GLY A 196 -0.31 -0.52 7.87
CA GLY A 196 -1.18 -1.66 7.62
C GLY A 196 -2.22 -1.87 8.73
N LEU A 197 -2.92 -3.00 8.72
CA LEU A 197 -4.02 -3.31 9.65
C LEU A 197 -3.71 -3.05 11.12
N LYS A 198 -2.47 -3.30 11.55
CA LYS A 198 -2.06 -3.09 12.95
C LYS A 198 -2.04 -1.62 13.37
N ALA A 199 -1.89 -0.70 12.44
CA ALA A 199 -1.97 0.74 12.69
C ALA A 199 -3.40 1.27 12.42
N THR A 200 -4.04 0.79 11.36
CA THR A 200 -5.37 1.24 10.95
C THR A 200 -6.47 0.91 11.97
N LEU A 201 -6.46 -0.29 12.58
CA LEU A 201 -7.52 -0.70 13.52
C LEU A 201 -7.59 0.18 14.79
N PRO A 202 -6.47 0.49 15.48
CA PRO A 202 -6.48 1.46 16.55
C PRO A 202 -6.94 2.86 16.10
N ALA A 203 -6.50 3.35 14.94
CA ALA A 203 -6.91 4.63 14.39
C ALA A 203 -8.43 4.72 14.19
N ILE A 204 -9.04 3.70 13.58
CA ILE A 204 -10.50 3.60 13.42
C ILE A 204 -11.21 3.53 14.79
N SER A 205 -10.64 2.83 15.77
CA SER A 205 -11.21 2.75 17.11
C SER A 205 -11.27 4.11 17.79
N VAL A 206 -10.20 4.91 17.68
CA VAL A 206 -10.17 6.30 18.17
C VAL A 206 -11.19 7.16 17.42
N LEU A 207 -11.24 7.07 16.09
CA LEU A 207 -12.21 7.80 15.26
C LEU A 207 -13.64 7.53 15.74
N ASN A 208 -14.01 6.27 15.91
CA ASN A 208 -15.36 5.88 16.35
C ASN A 208 -15.67 6.33 17.76
N LEU A 209 -14.70 6.24 18.69
CA LEU A 209 -14.84 6.73 20.06
C LEU A 209 -15.11 8.23 20.12
N LEU A 210 -14.37 9.04 19.39
CA LEU A 210 -14.52 10.49 19.34
C LEU A 210 -15.82 10.89 18.63
N ARG A 211 -16.12 10.24 17.49
CA ARG A 211 -17.33 10.52 16.69
C ARG A 211 -18.62 10.21 17.45
N SER A 212 -18.66 9.07 18.13
CA SER A 212 -19.82 8.64 18.91
C SER A 212 -19.93 9.30 20.29
N ARG A 213 -18.89 10.01 20.72
CA ARG A 213 -18.77 10.59 22.07
C ARG A 213 -18.99 9.54 23.16
N ALA A 214 -18.42 8.34 22.92
CA ALA A 214 -18.64 7.21 23.80
C ALA A 214 -17.85 7.27 25.12
N LEU A 215 -16.89 8.18 25.25
CA LEU A 215 -16.18 8.43 26.52
C LEU A 215 -17.11 9.20 27.46
N LYS A 216 -17.56 8.51 28.52
CA LYS A 216 -18.51 9.05 29.50
C LYS A 216 -17.88 10.14 30.36
N ASP A 217 -18.69 11.09 30.77
CA ASP A 217 -18.31 12.20 31.66
C ASP A 217 -17.11 13.03 31.17
N LEU A 218 -16.88 13.06 29.85
CA LEU A 218 -15.78 13.77 29.21
C LEU A 218 -16.25 15.10 28.64
N ASN A 219 -15.51 16.16 28.95
CA ASN A 219 -15.69 17.45 28.30
C ASN A 219 -14.99 17.53 26.95
N TYR A 220 -15.71 17.26 25.87
CA TYR A 220 -15.17 17.28 24.50
C TYR A 220 -14.74 18.68 24.02
N TYR A 221 -15.11 19.76 24.75
CA TYR A 221 -14.66 21.13 24.47
C TYR A 221 -13.27 21.42 25.03
N GLN A 222 -12.71 20.51 25.84
CA GLN A 222 -11.40 20.67 26.47
C GLN A 222 -10.41 19.64 25.90
N PRO A 223 -9.58 20.03 24.93
CA PRO A 223 -8.66 19.14 24.23
C PRO A 223 -7.77 18.29 25.14
N SER A 224 -7.21 18.90 26.21
CA SER A 224 -6.34 18.18 27.15
C SER A 224 -7.06 17.03 27.88
N GLU A 225 -8.34 17.20 28.24
CA GLU A 225 -9.14 16.14 28.85
C GLU A 225 -9.41 15.02 27.85
N VAL A 226 -9.69 15.35 26.58
CA VAL A 226 -9.89 14.37 25.51
C VAL A 226 -8.63 13.52 25.34
N LEU A 227 -7.46 14.15 25.25
CA LEU A 227 -6.18 13.44 25.11
C LEU A 227 -5.85 12.58 26.34
N ALA A 228 -6.15 13.04 27.54
CA ALA A 228 -5.98 12.26 28.78
C ALA A 228 -6.91 11.04 28.82
N ALA A 229 -8.17 11.21 28.41
CA ALA A 229 -9.12 10.09 28.32
C ALA A 229 -8.71 9.07 27.26
N LEU A 230 -8.24 9.50 26.11
CA LEU A 230 -7.68 8.61 25.09
C LEU A 230 -6.43 7.87 25.62
N ASN A 231 -5.53 8.57 26.32
CA ASN A 231 -4.34 7.95 26.90
C ASN A 231 -4.69 6.88 27.92
N ASN A 232 -5.73 7.09 28.73
CA ASN A 232 -6.20 6.09 29.70
C ASN A 232 -6.86 4.87 29.00
N THR A 233 -7.46 5.08 27.82
CA THR A 233 -8.16 4.04 27.07
C THR A 233 -7.21 3.19 26.22
N PHE A 234 -6.20 3.82 25.62
CA PHE A 234 -5.27 3.21 24.67
C PHE A 234 -3.85 3.12 25.26
N GLN A 235 -3.63 2.18 26.17
CA GLN A 235 -2.31 1.90 26.71
C GLN A 235 -1.57 0.83 25.90
N MET A 236 -0.28 1.01 25.59
CA MET A 236 0.54 0.07 24.81
C MET A 236 0.43 -1.36 25.32
N ASN A 237 0.47 -1.56 26.63
CA ASN A 237 0.39 -2.89 27.28
C ASN A 237 -0.90 -3.68 26.92
N TYR A 238 -1.96 -3.00 26.47
CA TYR A 238 -3.24 -3.60 26.10
C TYR A 238 -3.50 -3.60 24.60
N GLN A 239 -2.67 -2.88 23.81
CA GLN A 239 -2.89 -2.58 22.39
C GLN A 239 -1.74 -3.04 21.48
N ASN A 240 -1.12 -4.20 21.75
CA ASN A 240 -0.04 -4.77 20.95
C ASN A 240 1.13 -3.78 20.72
N ASP A 241 1.54 -3.07 21.76
CA ASP A 241 2.65 -2.09 21.76
C ASP A 241 2.46 -0.93 20.74
N LYS A 242 1.20 -0.55 20.46
CA LYS A 242 0.90 0.58 19.61
C LYS A 242 0.62 1.84 20.41
N TYR A 243 1.17 2.94 19.93
CA TYR A 243 0.89 4.31 20.36
C TYR A 243 0.56 5.15 19.15
N PHE A 244 0.00 6.32 19.36
CA PHE A 244 -0.28 7.25 18.28
C PHE A 244 -0.05 8.70 18.69
N THR A 245 0.27 9.52 17.72
CA THR A 245 0.28 10.97 17.87
C THR A 245 -1.09 11.52 17.51
N ILE A 246 -1.50 12.61 18.13
CA ILE A 246 -2.77 13.30 17.79
C ILE A 246 -2.68 14.79 18.08
N TRP A 247 -3.21 15.58 17.16
CA TRP A 247 -3.59 16.96 17.39
C TRP A 247 -5.12 17.05 17.45
N TYR A 248 -5.66 17.64 18.52
CA TYR A 248 -7.11 17.83 18.72
C TYR A 248 -7.38 19.30 19.01
N GLY A 249 -8.28 19.91 18.24
CA GLY A 249 -8.66 21.32 18.40
C GLY A 249 -10.17 21.51 18.37
N VAL A 250 -10.66 22.47 19.16
CA VAL A 250 -12.05 22.90 19.18
C VAL A 250 -12.13 24.38 18.80
N TYR A 251 -12.80 24.66 17.72
CA TYR A 251 -13.05 26.03 17.24
C TYR A 251 -14.47 26.45 17.51
N ASN A 252 -14.64 27.58 18.19
CA ASN A 252 -15.94 28.24 18.36
C ASN A 252 -16.08 29.44 17.40
N ARG A 253 -17.04 29.35 16.48
CA ARG A 253 -17.22 30.33 15.40
C ARG A 253 -17.71 31.69 15.88
N VAL A 254 -18.40 31.75 17.03
CA VAL A 254 -18.95 33.02 17.57
C VAL A 254 -17.85 33.83 18.25
N SER A 255 -17.10 33.19 19.16
CA SER A 255 -15.96 33.83 19.82
C SER A 255 -14.70 33.88 18.95
N ARG A 256 -14.66 33.13 17.85
CA ARG A 256 -13.48 32.92 16.97
C ARG A 256 -12.27 32.42 17.73
N GLN A 257 -12.49 31.67 18.79
CA GLN A 257 -11.44 31.04 19.60
C GLN A 257 -11.21 29.60 19.17
N LEU A 258 -9.97 29.25 18.96
CA LEU A 258 -9.50 27.87 18.76
C LEU A 258 -8.72 27.44 20.01
N THR A 259 -9.24 26.45 20.72
CA THR A 259 -8.54 25.76 21.82
C THR A 259 -8.01 24.43 21.32
N TYR A 260 -6.77 24.08 21.63
CA TYR A 260 -6.13 22.88 21.10
C TYR A 260 -5.14 22.26 22.09
N ALA A 261 -4.87 20.97 21.90
CA ALA A 261 -3.82 20.22 22.56
C ALA A 261 -3.16 19.21 21.58
N SER A 262 -1.91 18.88 21.85
CA SER A 262 -1.13 17.94 21.05
C SER A 262 -0.59 16.80 21.92
N ALA A 263 -0.60 15.59 21.41
CA ALA A 263 0.04 14.42 22.00
C ALA A 263 1.09 13.87 21.02
N GLY A 264 2.31 14.40 21.11
CA GLY A 264 3.43 13.98 20.24
C GLY A 264 3.35 14.42 18.77
N HIS A 265 2.23 14.95 18.34
CA HIS A 265 1.93 15.29 16.94
C HIS A 265 2.76 16.49 16.44
N PRO A 266 3.07 16.57 15.12
CA PRO A 266 3.61 17.77 14.48
C PRO A 266 2.80 19.04 14.80
N PRO A 267 3.42 20.24 14.76
CA PRO A 267 2.67 21.48 14.96
C PRO A 267 1.69 21.69 13.79
N SER A 268 0.41 21.96 14.09
CA SER A 268 -0.48 22.50 13.07
C SER A 268 -0.11 23.95 12.77
N ILE A 269 -0.30 24.37 11.51
CA ILE A 269 0.13 25.69 11.04
C ILE A 269 -1.10 26.55 10.76
N MET A 270 -1.20 27.68 11.46
CA MET A 270 -2.17 28.72 11.17
C MET A 270 -1.49 29.83 10.36
N LEU A 271 -2.03 30.09 9.19
CA LEU A 271 -1.63 31.22 8.36
C LEU A 271 -2.69 32.30 8.42
N SER A 272 -2.31 33.53 8.78
CA SER A 272 -3.18 34.71 8.79
C SER A 272 -2.51 35.86 8.07
N GLY A 273 -3.31 36.80 7.56
CA GLY A 273 -2.83 37.97 6.82
C GLY A 273 -3.62 38.24 5.56
N SER A 274 -3.37 39.39 4.95
CA SER A 274 -4.07 39.84 3.75
C SER A 274 -3.24 39.81 2.47
N SER A 275 -1.96 39.51 2.57
CA SER A 275 -1.03 39.47 1.40
C SER A 275 0.17 38.55 1.68
N PRO A 276 0.87 38.08 0.63
CA PRO A 276 2.07 37.23 0.77
C PRO A 276 3.19 37.86 1.60
N THR A 277 3.30 39.20 1.54
CA THR A 277 4.33 39.96 2.29
C THR A 277 3.95 40.23 3.74
N ASN A 278 2.70 39.99 4.13
CA ASN A 278 2.20 40.19 5.48
C ASN A 278 1.46 38.94 5.99
N THR A 279 2.06 37.78 5.79
CA THR A 279 1.55 36.51 6.28
C THR A 279 2.16 36.22 7.64
N GLU A 280 1.32 36.14 8.67
CA GLU A 280 1.74 35.64 9.99
C GLU A 280 1.60 34.10 10.03
N VAL A 281 2.64 33.44 10.54
CA VAL A 281 2.67 31.99 10.71
C VAL A 281 2.65 31.66 12.19
N LYS A 282 1.59 31.02 12.68
CA LYS A 282 1.51 30.50 14.04
C LYS A 282 1.62 28.99 14.05
N ARG A 283 2.54 28.46 14.85
CA ARG A 283 2.69 27.03 15.10
C ARG A 283 1.86 26.64 16.31
N LEU A 284 0.85 25.83 16.11
CA LEU A 284 -0.09 25.41 17.15
C LEU A 284 0.32 24.02 17.67
N LYS A 285 1.11 24.00 18.70
CA LYS A 285 1.61 22.78 19.38
C LYS A 285 1.63 23.00 20.87
N THR A 286 1.24 21.99 21.63
CA THR A 286 1.41 21.94 23.08
C THR A 286 2.34 20.79 23.46
N PRO A 287 3.03 20.85 24.61
CA PRO A 287 3.78 19.72 25.12
C PRO A 287 2.84 18.57 25.47
N GLY A 288 3.23 17.35 25.10
CA GLY A 288 2.49 16.12 25.37
C GLY A 288 3.16 14.93 24.70
N MET A 289 3.24 13.82 25.42
CA MET A 289 3.78 12.56 24.89
C MET A 289 2.70 11.88 24.01
N PRO A 290 3.09 11.05 23.03
CA PRO A 290 2.13 10.26 22.25
C PRO A 290 1.18 9.47 23.14
N VAL A 291 -0.07 9.34 22.69
CA VAL A 291 -1.11 8.61 23.42
C VAL A 291 -0.75 7.13 23.51
N GLY A 292 -0.88 6.56 24.69
CA GLY A 292 -0.63 5.16 24.99
C GLY A 292 0.81 4.85 25.39
N MET A 293 1.77 5.75 25.13
CA MET A 293 3.20 5.50 25.40
C MET A 293 3.52 5.51 26.90
N PHE A 294 2.92 6.44 27.64
CA PHE A 294 3.16 6.58 29.09
C PHE A 294 1.82 6.74 29.84
N PRO A 295 1.51 5.88 30.85
CA PRO A 295 0.25 5.96 31.59
C PRO A 295 0.00 7.31 32.27
N GLU A 296 1.06 7.96 32.75
CA GLU A 296 0.99 9.24 33.49
C GLU A 296 1.19 10.47 32.60
N ALA A 297 1.06 10.31 31.26
CA ALA A 297 1.21 11.44 30.36
C ALA A 297 0.18 12.54 30.68
N LYS A 298 0.66 13.79 30.69
CA LYS A 298 -0.14 14.98 30.96
C LYS A 298 -0.23 15.82 29.69
N TYR A 299 -1.41 16.39 29.47
CA TYR A 299 -1.69 17.25 28.33
C TYR A 299 -2.16 18.62 28.83
N VAL A 300 -1.90 19.65 28.07
CA VAL A 300 -2.28 21.03 28.40
C VAL A 300 -2.97 21.66 27.21
N ASP A 301 -3.94 22.51 27.49
CA ASP A 301 -4.61 23.30 26.46
C ASP A 301 -3.82 24.58 26.18
N ALA A 302 -3.83 24.96 24.91
CA ALA A 302 -3.50 26.30 24.47
C ALA A 302 -4.65 26.86 23.65
N SER A 303 -4.74 28.17 23.53
CA SER A 303 -5.77 28.79 22.72
C SER A 303 -5.23 29.97 21.94
N CYS A 304 -5.87 30.25 20.80
CA CYS A 304 -5.59 31.41 19.99
C CYS A 304 -6.88 31.98 19.40
N TYR A 305 -6.88 33.28 19.15
CA TYR A 305 -7.92 33.94 18.35
C TYR A 305 -7.65 33.65 16.86
N VAL A 306 -8.70 33.31 16.11
CA VAL A 306 -8.66 33.04 14.68
C VAL A 306 -9.15 34.29 13.93
N GLU A 307 -8.26 34.91 13.21
CA GLU A 307 -8.58 36.06 12.38
C GLU A 307 -9.42 35.65 11.17
N LYS A 308 -10.14 36.61 10.57
CA LYS A 308 -10.84 36.38 9.30
C LYS A 308 -9.82 36.03 8.20
N SER A 309 -10.24 35.21 7.26
CA SER A 309 -9.42 34.77 6.14
C SER A 309 -8.14 34.00 6.55
N SER A 310 -8.10 33.46 7.78
CA SER A 310 -7.04 32.55 8.22
C SER A 310 -7.24 31.15 7.64
N THR A 311 -6.16 30.43 7.48
CA THR A 311 -6.17 29.02 7.08
C THR A 311 -5.37 28.20 8.08
N LEU A 312 -5.98 27.13 8.60
CA LEU A 312 -5.33 26.15 9.45
C LEU A 312 -4.99 24.91 8.64
N TYR A 313 -3.74 24.46 8.74
CA TYR A 313 -3.27 23.21 8.19
C TYR A 313 -2.89 22.26 9.34
N ILE A 314 -3.49 21.07 9.34
CA ILE A 314 -3.18 19.96 10.25
C ILE A 314 -2.67 18.83 9.36
N PHE A 315 -1.52 18.23 9.68
CA PHE A 315 -0.88 17.27 8.80
C PHE A 315 -0.02 16.27 9.58
N SER A 316 0.11 15.04 9.05
CA SER A 316 1.04 14.03 9.55
C SER A 316 2.48 14.31 9.11
N ASP A 317 3.44 13.60 9.68
CA ASP A 317 4.87 13.76 9.36
C ASP A 317 5.22 13.34 7.93
N GLY A 318 4.48 12.39 7.32
CA GLY A 318 4.63 12.04 5.92
C GLY A 318 4.41 13.20 4.93
N ALA A 319 3.82 14.33 5.39
CA ALA A 319 3.73 15.55 4.56
C ALA A 319 5.06 16.30 4.42
N TYR A 320 6.05 16.05 5.27
CA TYR A 320 7.36 16.76 5.26
C TYR A 320 8.57 15.85 5.47
N GLU A 321 8.43 14.62 5.98
CA GLU A 321 9.54 13.68 6.12
C GLU A 321 9.73 12.88 4.82
N ILE A 322 10.08 13.57 3.73
CA ILE A 322 10.23 12.99 2.38
C ILE A 322 11.72 12.91 2.01
N THR A 323 12.17 11.73 1.63
CA THR A 323 13.53 11.53 1.10
C THR A 323 13.60 11.97 -0.35
N GLN A 324 14.39 13.00 -0.64
CA GLN A 324 14.60 13.54 -1.99
C GLN A 324 15.56 12.67 -2.81
N SER A 325 15.64 12.92 -4.12
CA SER A 325 16.48 12.18 -5.05
C SER A 325 17.99 12.25 -4.75
N ASP A 326 18.44 13.29 -4.04
CA ASP A 326 19.82 13.47 -3.60
C ASP A 326 20.12 12.80 -2.24
N GLY A 327 19.11 12.13 -1.64
CA GLY A 327 19.19 11.47 -0.34
C GLY A 327 19.01 12.41 0.87
N THR A 328 18.74 13.70 0.63
CA THR A 328 18.42 14.64 1.71
C THR A 328 16.97 14.51 2.17
N LEU A 329 16.73 14.70 3.46
CA LEU A 329 15.38 14.72 4.02
C LEU A 329 14.77 16.12 3.86
N TRP A 330 13.58 16.19 3.28
CA TRP A 330 12.84 17.43 3.18
C TRP A 330 12.29 17.82 4.56
N SER A 331 12.23 19.11 4.87
CA SER A 331 11.99 19.57 6.24
C SER A 331 10.61 20.21 6.41
N LEU A 332 10.12 20.20 7.66
CA LEU A 332 8.93 20.94 8.06
C LEU A 332 9.00 22.43 7.66
N GLU A 333 10.19 23.06 7.76
CA GLU A 333 10.36 24.46 7.37
C GLU A 333 10.12 24.66 5.88
N SER A 334 10.61 23.76 5.03
CA SER A 334 10.40 23.77 3.59
C SER A 334 8.91 23.60 3.27
N PHE A 335 8.22 22.68 3.98
CA PHE A 335 6.78 22.52 3.85
C PHE A 335 6.01 23.80 4.19
N ILE A 336 6.34 24.44 5.31
CA ILE A 336 5.71 25.71 5.71
C ILE A 336 5.91 26.79 4.65
N GLN A 337 7.08 26.89 4.03
CA GLN A 337 7.33 27.88 2.96
C GLN A 337 6.40 27.64 1.74
N ILE A 338 6.13 26.38 1.38
CA ILE A 338 5.16 26.07 0.33
C ILE A 338 3.76 26.51 0.74
N LEU A 339 3.30 26.20 1.97
CA LEU A 339 2.00 26.63 2.46
C LEU A 339 1.82 28.16 2.36
N ILE A 340 2.85 28.91 2.74
CA ILE A 340 2.86 30.38 2.65
C ILE A 340 2.76 30.85 1.18
N SER A 341 3.55 30.25 0.29
CA SER A 341 3.60 30.64 -1.12
C SER A 341 2.28 30.42 -1.85
N LEU A 342 1.52 29.41 -1.44
CA LEU A 342 0.27 29.02 -2.08
C LEU A 342 -0.97 29.69 -1.49
N GLN A 343 -0.87 30.31 -0.29
CA GLN A 343 -2.04 30.86 0.42
C GLN A 343 -2.87 31.85 -0.42
N TYR A 344 -2.24 32.59 -1.33
CA TYR A 344 -2.90 33.64 -2.11
C TYR A 344 -2.93 33.37 -3.62
N SER A 345 -2.40 32.25 -4.10
CA SER A 345 -2.06 32.09 -5.51
C SER A 345 -2.90 31.08 -6.29
N VAL A 346 -3.60 30.16 -5.64
CA VAL A 346 -4.26 29.02 -6.32
C VAL A 346 -5.59 28.65 -5.66
N ASP A 347 -6.62 28.35 -6.47
CA ASP A 347 -7.93 27.91 -5.97
C ASP A 347 -7.89 26.50 -5.35
N ASN A 348 -7.12 25.57 -5.93
CA ASN A 348 -6.95 24.19 -5.46
C ASN A 348 -5.59 23.97 -4.79
N GLN A 349 -5.35 24.64 -3.67
CA GLN A 349 -4.06 24.60 -2.96
C GLN A 349 -3.63 23.19 -2.56
N LEU A 350 -4.55 22.35 -2.06
CA LEU A 350 -4.22 20.98 -1.61
C LEU A 350 -3.80 20.07 -2.75
N ASP A 351 -4.44 20.16 -3.91
CA ASP A 351 -4.06 19.36 -5.07
C ASP A 351 -2.66 19.74 -5.59
N TYR A 352 -2.36 21.04 -5.56
CA TYR A 352 -1.03 21.53 -5.92
C TYR A 352 0.03 21.02 -4.93
N ILE A 353 -0.25 21.12 -3.63
CA ILE A 353 0.64 20.61 -2.58
C ILE A 353 0.88 19.11 -2.80
N LEU A 354 -0.16 18.32 -2.98
CA LEU A 354 -0.04 16.87 -3.18
C LEU A 354 0.82 16.54 -4.40
N ASN A 355 0.55 17.17 -5.56
CA ASN A 355 1.34 16.94 -6.77
C ASN A 355 2.81 17.34 -6.57
N TYR A 356 3.07 18.45 -5.91
CA TYR A 356 4.44 18.86 -5.58
C TYR A 356 5.15 17.84 -4.69
N LEU A 357 4.47 17.29 -3.68
CA LEU A 357 5.04 16.27 -2.80
C LEU A 357 5.29 14.94 -3.52
N ILE A 358 4.41 14.58 -4.46
CA ILE A 358 4.60 13.40 -5.33
C ILE A 358 5.83 13.58 -6.21
N ASP A 359 5.99 14.75 -6.84
CA ASP A 359 7.15 15.05 -7.67
C ASP A 359 8.47 15.11 -6.88
N LEU A 360 8.39 15.52 -5.61
CA LEU A 360 9.54 15.59 -4.71
C LEU A 360 9.98 14.20 -4.25
N ASN A 361 9.04 13.28 -4.09
CA ASN A 361 9.32 11.92 -3.62
C ASN A 361 10.10 11.13 -4.66
N SER A 362 11.31 10.70 -4.32
CA SER A 362 12.17 9.91 -5.21
C SER A 362 11.76 8.44 -5.31
N LYS A 363 10.85 7.98 -4.47
CA LYS A 363 10.39 6.59 -4.38
C LYS A 363 9.04 6.42 -5.07
N GLU A 364 8.73 5.21 -5.50
CA GLU A 364 7.43 4.86 -6.10
C GLU A 364 6.27 5.09 -5.11
N ASN A 365 6.51 4.83 -3.80
CA ASN A 365 5.55 5.06 -2.74
C ASN A 365 6.16 5.96 -1.64
N PHE A 366 5.33 6.66 -0.91
CA PHE A 366 5.75 7.39 0.29
C PHE A 366 6.21 6.41 1.38
N GLU A 367 7.13 6.84 2.23
CA GLU A 367 7.63 6.01 3.35
C GLU A 367 6.61 5.93 4.47
N ASP A 368 5.84 7.01 4.68
CA ASP A 368 4.77 7.10 5.66
C ASP A 368 3.50 7.69 5.05
N ASP A 369 2.39 7.59 5.79
CA ASP A 369 1.09 8.09 5.34
C ASP A 369 1.10 9.62 5.23
N LEU A 370 0.51 10.13 4.18
CA LEU A 370 0.40 11.55 3.93
C LEU A 370 -1.03 12.01 4.15
N SER A 371 -1.24 12.79 5.20
CA SER A 371 -2.52 13.41 5.52
C SER A 371 -2.38 14.91 5.69
N ILE A 372 -3.21 15.67 5.01
CA ILE A 372 -3.25 17.14 5.14
C ILE A 372 -4.71 17.58 5.20
N LEU A 373 -5.10 18.19 6.33
CA LEU A 373 -6.37 18.89 6.48
C LEU A 373 -6.15 20.38 6.32
N GLN A 374 -7.02 21.04 5.57
CA GLN A 374 -7.08 22.48 5.40
C GLN A 374 -8.43 22.99 5.88
N VAL A 375 -8.42 23.93 6.83
CA VAL A 375 -9.61 24.62 7.33
C VAL A 375 -9.47 26.11 7.04
N LYS A 376 -10.37 26.67 6.23
CA LYS A 376 -10.42 28.09 5.91
C LYS A 376 -11.51 28.76 6.74
N PHE A 377 -11.15 29.84 7.42
CA PHE A 377 -12.02 30.64 8.32
C PHE A 377 -12.39 31.97 7.63
N ASP A 378 -13.64 32.09 7.23
CA ASP A 378 -14.20 33.30 6.60
C ASP A 378 -14.48 34.43 7.60
#